data_a5184a1ea8b8edaae719cbd2008adcf2
#
_entry.id   a5184a1ea8b8edaae719cbd2008adcf2
#
_cell.length_a   1.000
_cell.length_b   1.000
_cell.length_c   1.000
_cell.angle_alpha   90.00
_cell.angle_beta   90.00
_cell.angle_gamma   90.00
#
_symmetry.space_group_name_H-M   'P 1'
#
loop_
_entity.id
_entity.type
_entity.pdbx_description
1 polymer ?
#
loop_
_entity_poly.entity_id
_entity_poly.type
_entity_poly.pdbx_seq_one_letter_code
_entity_poly.pdbx_strand_id
1 'polypeptide(L)'
;MIVGIDVAKAELVVARGSSSPVGTHANDEPGVRALVAELVALQPELVVLEATGGYELLCVAALAAAQLPVVVVNPRQVRDFAKATGQLAKTDRIDARMLALFGERVRPAVRALPDEATRELEVVLTRRRQLLEMRQAERNRLKQLFGHGQRPVKQSLKKHIAYLDRELAMTDTELGRMIRASPVWREREDLLQSVPGVGPVVARTLLAELPELGSSIGARSRSSSAWPH
;
A
#
# COMPACT_ATOMS: atom_id res chain seq x y z
N MET A 1 0.01 25.02 -4.23
CA MET A 1 0.76 24.68 -3.01
C MET A 1 0.53 23.23 -2.67
N ILE A 2 1.56 22.48 -2.23
CA ILE A 2 1.45 21.07 -1.85
C ILE A 2 1.44 20.93 -0.33
N VAL A 3 0.53 20.10 0.18
CA VAL A 3 0.38 19.81 1.61
C VAL A 3 0.87 18.39 1.88
N GLY A 4 1.70 18.22 2.90
CA GLY A 4 2.12 16.92 3.41
C GLY A 4 1.48 16.65 4.76
N ILE A 5 0.93 15.45 4.96
CA ILE A 5 0.30 15.05 6.21
C ILE A 5 0.95 13.76 6.69
N ASP A 6 1.66 13.84 7.82
CA ASP A 6 2.10 12.66 8.55
C ASP A 6 0.99 12.21 9.50
N VAL A 7 0.68 10.91 9.47
CA VAL A 7 -0.48 10.33 10.14
C VAL A 7 -0.03 9.41 11.25
N ALA A 8 -0.39 9.76 12.49
CA ALA A 8 -0.29 8.89 13.65
C ALA A 8 -1.68 8.45 14.14
N LYS A 9 -1.72 7.50 15.07
CA LYS A 9 -2.97 6.97 15.62
C LYS A 9 -3.89 8.08 16.19
N ALA A 10 -3.33 9.05 16.89
CA ALA A 10 -4.10 10.09 17.59
C ALA A 10 -3.93 11.49 16.98
N GLU A 11 -3.00 11.69 16.07
CA GLU A 11 -2.60 13.01 15.59
C GLU A 11 -2.29 13.00 14.09
N LEU A 12 -2.62 14.11 13.44
CA LEU A 12 -2.26 14.45 12.06
C LEU A 12 -1.32 15.64 12.09
N VAL A 13 -0.09 15.49 11.62
CA VAL A 13 0.89 16.56 11.52
C VAL A 13 0.90 17.09 10.09
N VAL A 14 0.61 18.37 9.91
CA VAL A 14 0.31 18.98 8.61
C VAL A 14 1.34 20.03 8.24
N ALA A 15 2.06 19.84 7.14
CA ALA A 15 2.97 20.81 6.55
C ALA A 15 2.32 21.44 5.30
N ARG A 16 2.17 22.78 5.32
CA ARG A 16 1.64 23.56 4.20
C ARG A 16 2.78 24.03 3.29
N GLY A 17 3.44 23.07 2.62
CA GLY A 17 4.69 23.26 1.88
C GLY A 17 5.91 22.77 2.66
N SER A 18 7.00 22.48 1.93
CA SER A 18 8.23 21.87 2.49
C SER A 18 8.98 22.77 3.50
N SER A 19 8.79 24.09 3.42
CA SER A 19 9.49 25.08 4.27
C SER A 19 8.58 25.77 5.28
N SER A 20 7.29 25.45 5.32
CA SER A 20 6.31 26.14 6.15
C SER A 20 6.25 25.61 7.59
N PRO A 21 5.72 26.40 8.53
CA PRO A 21 5.37 25.90 9.86
C PRO A 21 4.41 24.70 9.77
N VAL A 22 4.51 23.81 10.72
CA VAL A 22 3.69 22.59 10.81
C VAL A 22 2.55 22.88 11.79
N GLY A 23 1.33 22.49 11.41
CA GLY A 23 0.16 22.44 12.30
C GLY A 23 -0.15 21.02 12.73
N THR A 24 -0.99 20.87 13.74
CA THR A 24 -1.47 19.56 14.22
C THR A 24 -2.98 19.56 14.38
N HIS A 25 -3.59 18.42 14.05
CA HIS A 25 -5.01 18.14 14.27
C HIS A 25 -5.15 16.76 14.92
N ALA A 26 -6.20 16.54 15.69
CA ALA A 26 -6.52 15.21 16.18
C ALA A 26 -6.89 14.28 15.02
N ASN A 27 -6.50 13.01 15.11
CA ASN A 27 -6.91 12.00 14.12
C ASN A 27 -8.23 11.34 14.56
N ASP A 28 -9.26 12.17 14.68
CA ASP A 28 -10.64 11.80 14.99
C ASP A 28 -11.59 12.60 14.08
N GLU A 29 -12.89 12.30 14.12
CA GLU A 29 -13.87 12.98 13.25
C GLU A 29 -13.88 14.51 13.40
N PRO A 30 -13.84 15.12 14.62
CA PRO A 30 -13.77 16.56 14.76
C PRO A 30 -12.48 17.17 14.21
N GLY A 31 -11.33 16.58 14.50
CA GLY A 31 -10.03 17.08 14.05
C GLY A 31 -9.87 16.96 12.53
N VAL A 32 -10.27 15.84 11.94
CA VAL A 32 -10.28 15.66 10.48
C VAL A 32 -11.23 16.64 9.81
N ARG A 33 -12.42 16.90 10.38
CA ARG A 33 -13.36 17.88 9.86
C ARG A 33 -12.78 19.29 9.85
N ALA A 34 -12.10 19.69 10.95
CA ALA A 34 -11.42 20.98 11.04
C ALA A 34 -10.30 21.10 9.99
N LEU A 35 -9.49 20.06 9.82
CA LEU A 35 -8.45 20.00 8.80
C LEU A 35 -9.04 20.12 7.38
N VAL A 36 -10.10 19.39 7.06
CA VAL A 36 -10.76 19.47 5.75
C VAL A 36 -11.27 20.87 5.47
N ALA A 37 -11.95 21.52 6.43
CA ALA A 37 -12.43 22.89 6.27
C ALA A 37 -11.28 23.87 5.99
N GLU A 38 -10.16 23.74 6.67
CA GLU A 38 -8.95 24.52 6.43
C GLU A 38 -8.39 24.29 5.02
N LEU A 39 -8.26 23.02 4.60
CA LEU A 39 -7.68 22.69 3.29
C LEU A 39 -8.61 23.05 2.13
N VAL A 40 -9.92 22.99 2.32
CA VAL A 40 -10.90 23.51 1.33
C VAL A 40 -10.71 25.00 1.11
N ALA A 41 -10.53 25.78 2.17
CA ALA A 41 -10.25 27.22 2.06
C ALA A 41 -8.88 27.51 1.41
N LEU A 42 -7.92 26.65 1.63
CA LEU A 42 -6.54 26.78 1.13
C LEU A 42 -6.39 26.39 -0.34
N GLN A 43 -7.26 25.51 -0.87
CA GLN A 43 -7.23 24.96 -2.23
C GLN A 43 -5.84 24.44 -2.65
N PRO A 44 -5.30 23.42 -1.97
CA PRO A 44 -3.99 22.86 -2.32
C PRO A 44 -4.02 22.19 -3.71
N GLU A 45 -2.92 22.27 -4.44
CA GLU A 45 -2.73 21.53 -5.70
C GLU A 45 -2.66 20.02 -5.48
N LEU A 46 -2.17 19.61 -4.31
CA LEU A 46 -2.03 18.19 -3.93
C LEU A 46 -1.89 18.07 -2.42
N VAL A 47 -2.54 17.04 -1.86
CA VAL A 47 -2.36 16.61 -0.48
C VAL A 47 -1.71 15.22 -0.50
N VAL A 48 -0.55 15.10 0.14
CA VAL A 48 0.25 13.86 0.18
C VAL A 48 0.23 13.29 1.59
N LEU A 49 -0.22 12.05 1.72
CA LEU A 49 -0.18 11.28 2.98
C LEU A 49 0.66 10.02 2.78
N GLU A 50 1.24 9.53 3.88
CA GLU A 50 1.89 8.22 3.91
C GLU A 50 0.90 7.14 4.38
N ALA A 51 0.96 5.95 3.76
CA ALA A 51 0.18 4.80 4.22
C ALA A 51 0.69 4.32 5.59
N THR A 52 -0.16 4.31 6.60
CA THR A 52 0.19 4.01 8.01
C THR A 52 -0.52 2.77 8.56
N GLY A 53 -1.00 1.89 7.66
CA GLY A 53 -1.67 0.65 8.03
C GLY A 53 -3.13 0.85 8.48
N GLY A 54 -3.78 1.94 8.04
CA GLY A 54 -5.21 2.19 8.22
C GLY A 54 -5.55 3.44 9.02
N TYR A 55 -4.61 4.03 9.74
CA TYR A 55 -4.87 5.29 10.48
C TYR A 55 -5.15 6.48 9.55
N GLU A 56 -4.69 6.43 8.30
CA GLU A 56 -4.91 7.42 7.26
C GLU A 56 -6.32 7.40 6.68
N LEU A 57 -7.07 6.30 6.81
CA LEU A 57 -8.31 6.07 6.07
C LEU A 57 -9.38 7.12 6.36
N LEU A 58 -9.56 7.52 7.62
CA LEU A 58 -10.54 8.54 8.01
C LEU A 58 -10.23 9.89 7.33
N CYS A 59 -8.98 10.33 7.41
CA CYS A 59 -8.52 11.58 6.83
C CYS A 59 -8.63 11.54 5.29
N VAL A 60 -8.15 10.48 4.66
CA VAL A 60 -8.18 10.30 3.21
C VAL A 60 -9.60 10.28 2.67
N ALA A 61 -10.52 9.56 3.32
CA ALA A 61 -11.93 9.51 2.93
C ALA A 61 -12.60 10.89 3.01
N ALA A 62 -12.34 11.65 4.08
CA ALA A 62 -12.88 12.98 4.27
C ALA A 62 -12.33 14.01 3.25
N LEU A 63 -11.02 13.96 2.96
CA LEU A 63 -10.40 14.80 1.94
C LEU A 63 -10.95 14.51 0.53
N ALA A 64 -11.12 13.24 0.20
CA ALA A 64 -11.69 12.83 -1.10
C ALA A 64 -13.16 13.19 -1.22
N ALA A 65 -13.96 13.05 -0.15
CA ALA A 65 -15.36 13.50 -0.13
C ALA A 65 -15.48 15.01 -0.35
N ALA A 66 -14.50 15.79 0.12
CA ALA A 66 -14.38 17.22 -0.14
C ALA A 66 -13.77 17.54 -1.52
N GLN A 67 -13.55 16.56 -2.38
CA GLN A 67 -12.97 16.68 -3.72
C GLN A 67 -11.56 17.30 -3.75
N LEU A 68 -10.82 17.23 -2.64
CA LEU A 68 -9.43 17.66 -2.60
C LEU A 68 -8.53 16.64 -3.32
N PRO A 69 -7.50 17.09 -4.04
CA PRO A 69 -6.56 16.22 -4.75
C PRO A 69 -5.65 15.51 -3.74
N VAL A 70 -6.01 14.30 -3.33
CA VAL A 70 -5.32 13.52 -2.32
C VAL A 70 -4.60 12.32 -2.93
N VAL A 71 -3.39 12.05 -2.44
CA VAL A 71 -2.62 10.86 -2.80
C VAL A 71 -2.02 10.23 -1.54
N VAL A 72 -2.14 8.90 -1.45
CA VAL A 72 -1.49 8.09 -0.43
C VAL A 72 -0.27 7.44 -1.05
N VAL A 73 0.90 7.69 -0.46
CA VAL A 73 2.19 7.20 -0.98
C VAL A 73 2.75 6.07 -0.13
N ASN A 74 3.58 5.24 -0.76
CA ASN A 74 4.23 4.15 -0.06
C ASN A 74 5.35 4.69 0.87
N PRO A 75 5.38 4.31 2.16
CA PRO A 75 6.41 4.71 3.12
C PRO A 75 7.84 4.47 2.64
N ARG A 76 8.06 3.42 1.86
CA ARG A 76 9.38 3.11 1.32
C ARG A 76 9.84 4.16 0.31
N GLN A 77 8.94 4.64 -0.57
CA GLN A 77 9.26 5.66 -1.56
C GLN A 77 9.66 6.98 -0.89
N VAL A 78 8.92 7.40 0.13
CA VAL A 78 9.22 8.63 0.89
C VAL A 78 10.56 8.50 1.63
N ARG A 79 10.83 7.35 2.26
CA ARG A 79 12.11 7.08 2.93
C ARG A 79 13.30 7.06 1.96
N ASP A 80 13.15 6.46 0.80
CA ASP A 80 14.23 6.41 -0.19
C ASP A 80 14.47 7.79 -0.80
N PHE A 81 13.41 8.58 -1.00
CA PHE A 81 13.52 9.99 -1.40
C PHE A 81 14.21 10.83 -0.32
N ALA A 82 13.86 10.67 0.97
CA ALA A 82 14.50 11.35 2.09
C ALA A 82 16.00 11.06 2.16
N LYS A 83 16.42 9.80 1.96
CA LYS A 83 17.83 9.41 1.88
C LYS A 83 18.53 10.09 0.69
N ALA A 84 17.90 10.09 -0.48
CA ALA A 84 18.46 10.70 -1.70
C ALA A 84 18.63 12.22 -1.56
N THR A 85 17.78 12.88 -0.76
CA THR A 85 17.87 14.32 -0.47
C THR A 85 18.73 14.66 0.74
N GLY A 86 19.38 13.67 1.38
CA GLY A 86 20.29 13.86 2.51
C GLY A 86 19.59 14.14 3.85
N GLN A 87 18.28 13.99 3.93
CA GLN A 87 17.52 14.21 5.17
C GLN A 87 17.34 12.87 5.92
N LEU A 88 18.23 12.64 6.89
CA LEU A 88 18.26 11.40 7.68
C LEU A 88 17.59 11.53 9.05
N ALA A 89 17.30 12.76 9.53
CA ALA A 89 16.66 12.98 10.79
C ALA A 89 15.14 12.64 10.72
N LYS A 90 14.65 11.88 11.70
CA LYS A 90 13.26 11.44 11.76
C LYS A 90 12.53 12.13 12.93
N THR A 91 11.55 12.96 12.61
CA THR A 91 10.51 13.47 13.53
C THR A 91 9.25 13.70 12.73
N ASP A 92 8.07 13.56 13.32
CA ASP A 92 6.76 13.72 12.66
C ASP A 92 6.65 15.06 11.88
N ARG A 93 7.27 16.14 12.42
CA ARG A 93 7.34 17.45 11.75
C ARG A 93 8.23 17.44 10.51
N ILE A 94 9.32 16.70 10.54
CA ILE A 94 10.22 16.52 9.39
C ILE A 94 9.53 15.61 8.38
N ASP A 95 8.82 14.58 8.85
CA ASP A 95 8.12 13.62 8.01
C ASP A 95 6.97 14.30 7.23
N ALA A 96 6.17 15.17 7.84
CA ALA A 96 5.15 15.96 7.15
C ALA A 96 5.74 16.91 6.09
N ARG A 97 6.85 17.60 6.41
CA ARG A 97 7.55 18.45 5.44
C ARG A 97 8.18 17.66 4.29
N MET A 98 8.67 16.45 4.61
CA MET A 98 9.22 15.54 3.61
C MET A 98 8.15 15.05 2.64
N LEU A 99 6.93 14.78 3.13
CA LEU A 99 5.78 14.44 2.29
C LEU A 99 5.40 15.61 1.37
N ALA A 100 5.40 16.84 1.87
CA ALA A 100 5.17 18.03 1.04
C ALA A 100 6.27 18.17 -0.02
N LEU A 101 7.55 18.03 0.33
CA LEU A 101 8.69 18.09 -0.58
C LEU A 101 8.64 16.97 -1.62
N PHE A 102 8.28 15.75 -1.20
CA PHE A 102 8.07 14.62 -2.11
C PHE A 102 6.99 14.96 -3.15
N GLY A 103 5.86 15.50 -2.70
CA GLY A 103 4.80 15.95 -3.59
C GLY A 103 5.24 17.05 -4.56
N GLU A 104 6.05 18.02 -4.11
CA GLU A 104 6.58 19.10 -4.93
C GLU A 104 7.53 18.59 -6.04
N ARG A 105 8.36 17.60 -5.73
CA ARG A 105 9.42 17.10 -6.63
C ARG A 105 8.97 15.95 -7.52
N VAL A 106 8.20 15.01 -6.96
CA VAL A 106 7.78 13.78 -7.66
C VAL A 106 6.45 13.98 -8.38
N ARG A 107 5.56 14.85 -7.84
CA ARG A 107 4.20 15.11 -8.36
C ARG A 107 3.43 13.82 -8.65
N PRO A 108 3.23 12.96 -7.63
CA PRO A 108 2.54 11.70 -7.84
C PRO A 108 1.12 11.94 -8.36
N ALA A 109 0.70 11.13 -9.33
CA ALA A 109 -0.62 11.26 -9.93
C ALA A 109 -1.72 10.94 -8.90
N VAL A 110 -2.72 11.82 -8.82
CA VAL A 110 -3.94 11.56 -8.03
C VAL A 110 -4.69 10.41 -8.71
N ARG A 111 -4.93 9.36 -7.95
CA ARG A 111 -5.71 8.19 -8.39
C ARG A 111 -7.00 8.12 -7.59
N ALA A 112 -8.06 7.61 -8.21
CA ALA A 112 -9.27 7.28 -7.46
C ALA A 112 -8.92 6.36 -6.28
N LEU A 113 -9.49 6.63 -5.12
CA LEU A 113 -9.30 5.76 -3.96
C LEU A 113 -9.83 4.36 -4.29
N PRO A 114 -9.15 3.31 -3.84
CA PRO A 114 -9.66 1.96 -3.95
C PRO A 114 -11.05 1.86 -3.30
N ASP A 115 -11.96 1.18 -3.95
CA ASP A 115 -13.24 0.82 -3.33
C ASP A 115 -13.03 -0.16 -2.16
N GLU A 116 -14.09 -0.40 -1.39
CA GLU A 116 -14.02 -1.26 -0.21
C GLU A 116 -13.57 -2.68 -0.57
N ALA A 117 -14.09 -3.23 -1.66
CA ALA A 117 -13.73 -4.56 -2.13
C ALA A 117 -12.24 -4.68 -2.52
N THR A 118 -11.69 -3.62 -3.12
CA THR A 118 -10.25 -3.55 -3.44
C THR A 118 -9.41 -3.47 -2.17
N ARG A 119 -9.81 -2.68 -1.18
CA ARG A 119 -9.11 -2.58 0.11
C ARG A 119 -9.12 -3.90 0.87
N GLU A 120 -10.26 -4.59 0.92
CA GLU A 120 -10.35 -5.92 1.53
C GLU A 120 -9.43 -6.92 0.84
N LEU A 121 -9.39 -6.91 -0.49
CA LEU A 121 -8.50 -7.77 -1.27
C LEU A 121 -7.02 -7.50 -0.95
N GLU A 122 -6.61 -6.23 -0.85
CA GLU A 122 -5.24 -5.84 -0.49
C GLU A 122 -4.83 -6.31 0.91
N VAL A 123 -5.76 -6.31 1.88
CA VAL A 123 -5.53 -6.86 3.23
C VAL A 123 -5.23 -8.35 3.16
N VAL A 124 -6.04 -9.12 2.42
CA VAL A 124 -5.85 -10.56 2.27
C VAL A 124 -4.58 -10.89 1.49
N LEU A 125 -4.24 -10.12 0.44
CA LEU A 125 -2.99 -10.23 -0.29
C LEU A 125 -1.77 -9.95 0.62
N THR A 126 -1.86 -8.94 1.47
CA THR A 126 -0.82 -8.62 2.46
C THR A 126 -0.65 -9.77 3.45
N ARG A 127 -1.75 -10.34 3.96
CA ARG A 127 -1.70 -11.50 4.86
C ARG A 127 -1.04 -12.71 4.20
N ARG A 128 -1.39 -12.98 2.93
CA ARG A 128 -0.75 -14.06 2.16
C ARG A 128 0.77 -13.88 2.07
N ARG A 129 1.24 -12.69 1.78
CA ARG A 129 2.68 -12.38 1.73
C ARG A 129 3.36 -12.66 3.07
N GLN A 130 2.77 -12.20 4.18
CA GLN A 130 3.29 -12.47 5.53
C GLN A 130 3.40 -13.97 5.82
N LEU A 131 2.40 -14.75 5.46
CA LEU A 131 2.40 -16.21 5.63
C LEU A 131 3.52 -16.88 4.80
N LEU A 132 3.76 -16.41 3.57
CA LEU A 132 4.87 -16.89 2.74
C LEU A 132 6.24 -16.57 3.36
N GLU A 133 6.43 -15.37 3.88
CA GLU A 133 7.66 -14.94 4.57
C GLU A 133 7.92 -15.79 5.81
N MET A 134 6.90 -15.97 6.67
CA MET A 134 6.99 -16.83 7.85
C MET A 134 7.34 -18.27 7.48
N ARG A 135 6.67 -18.84 6.49
CA ARG A 135 6.95 -20.20 5.99
C ARG A 135 8.38 -20.33 5.47
N GLN A 136 8.84 -19.34 4.71
CA GLN A 136 10.21 -19.35 4.18
C GLN A 136 11.25 -19.26 5.30
N ALA A 137 11.00 -18.43 6.32
CA ALA A 137 11.86 -18.33 7.50
C ALA A 137 11.95 -19.67 8.24
N GLU A 138 10.82 -20.36 8.47
CA GLU A 138 10.80 -21.68 9.12
C GLU A 138 11.51 -22.75 8.27
N ARG A 139 11.32 -22.75 6.96
CA ARG A 139 12.03 -23.65 6.05
C ARG A 139 13.55 -23.41 6.08
N ASN A 140 13.99 -22.17 6.15
CA ASN A 140 15.41 -21.84 6.28
C ASN A 140 15.99 -22.32 7.63
N ARG A 141 15.25 -22.10 8.75
CA ARG A 141 15.64 -22.64 10.07
C ARG A 141 15.75 -24.16 10.04
N LEU A 142 14.79 -24.85 9.43
CA LEU A 142 14.81 -26.30 9.30
C LEU A 142 16.04 -26.81 8.51
N LYS A 143 16.42 -26.08 7.43
CA LYS A 143 17.63 -26.40 6.64
C LYS A 143 18.93 -26.18 7.43
N GLN A 144 18.97 -25.25 8.36
CA GLN A 144 20.15 -24.92 9.17
C GLN A 144 20.36 -25.88 10.35
N LEU A 145 19.40 -26.78 10.61
CA LEU A 145 19.52 -27.74 11.70
C LEU A 145 20.34 -28.98 11.27
N PHE A 146 21.60 -28.99 11.63
CA PHE A 146 22.55 -30.13 11.41
C PHE A 146 22.92 -30.74 12.74
N GLY A 147 22.85 -32.11 12.87
CA GLY A 147 23.37 -32.83 14.01
C GLY A 147 22.36 -33.64 14.82
N HIS A 148 22.89 -34.39 15.80
CA HIS A 148 22.12 -35.22 16.72
C HIS A 148 21.47 -34.40 17.83
N GLY A 149 20.34 -34.86 18.40
CA GLY A 149 19.66 -34.17 19.51
C GLY A 149 18.63 -33.10 19.10
N GLN A 150 18.54 -32.74 17.83
CA GLN A 150 17.64 -31.68 17.35
C GLN A 150 16.24 -32.17 16.93
N ARG A 151 15.92 -33.45 17.20
CA ARG A 151 14.64 -34.06 16.79
C ARG A 151 13.40 -33.32 17.27
N PRO A 152 13.30 -32.84 18.53
CA PRO A 152 12.15 -32.08 19.00
C PRO A 152 11.98 -30.77 18.25
N VAL A 153 13.06 -30.02 18.01
CA VAL A 153 13.04 -28.74 17.28
C VAL A 153 12.66 -28.97 15.82
N LYS A 154 13.22 -29.99 15.17
CA LYS A 154 12.83 -30.37 13.79
C LYS A 154 11.34 -30.70 13.68
N GLN A 155 10.79 -31.42 14.68
CA GLN A 155 9.37 -31.77 14.71
C GLN A 155 8.50 -30.52 14.90
N SER A 156 8.90 -29.61 15.79
CA SER A 156 8.21 -28.33 16.01
C SER A 156 8.16 -27.49 14.73
N LEU A 157 9.30 -27.30 14.06
CA LEU A 157 9.38 -26.55 12.80
C LEU A 157 8.51 -27.19 11.70
N LYS A 158 8.56 -28.53 11.56
CA LYS A 158 7.71 -29.24 10.58
C LYS A 158 6.21 -29.03 10.86
N LYS A 159 5.79 -29.08 12.13
CA LYS A 159 4.39 -28.82 12.51
C LYS A 159 3.98 -27.39 12.18
N HIS A 160 4.85 -26.42 12.47
CA HIS A 160 4.57 -25.00 12.15
C HIS A 160 4.54 -24.75 10.63
N ILE A 161 5.45 -25.33 9.86
CA ILE A 161 5.40 -25.27 8.39
C ILE A 161 4.10 -25.86 7.86
N ALA A 162 3.66 -27.02 8.35
CA ALA A 162 2.40 -27.63 7.95
C ALA A 162 1.17 -26.79 8.33
N TYR A 163 1.22 -26.08 9.46
CA TYR A 163 0.20 -25.09 9.83
C TYR A 163 0.17 -23.93 8.84
N LEU A 164 1.33 -23.33 8.53
CA LEU A 164 1.45 -22.22 7.59
C LEU A 164 1.03 -22.61 6.16
N ASP A 165 1.30 -23.84 5.73
CA ASP A 165 0.84 -24.35 4.43
C ASP A 165 -0.70 -24.46 4.38
N ARG A 166 -1.37 -24.83 5.48
CA ARG A 166 -2.85 -24.85 5.57
C ARG A 166 -3.44 -23.43 5.54
N GLU A 167 -2.86 -22.50 6.32
CA GLU A 167 -3.28 -21.09 6.34
C GLU A 167 -3.13 -20.46 4.95
N LEU A 168 -2.06 -20.75 4.23
CA LEU A 168 -1.86 -20.30 2.85
C LEU A 168 -2.93 -20.84 1.91
N ALA A 169 -3.26 -22.13 2.02
CA ALA A 169 -4.30 -22.76 1.18
C ALA A 169 -5.68 -22.12 1.43
N MET A 170 -6.01 -21.82 2.69
CA MET A 170 -7.26 -21.13 3.06
C MET A 170 -7.26 -19.70 2.50
N THR A 171 -6.18 -18.96 2.67
CA THR A 171 -6.03 -17.60 2.14
C THR A 171 -6.11 -17.58 0.62
N ASP A 172 -5.48 -18.54 -0.08
CA ASP A 172 -5.56 -18.68 -1.55
C ASP A 172 -6.99 -18.97 -2.04
N THR A 173 -7.75 -19.75 -1.27
CA THR A 173 -9.17 -20.03 -1.56
C THR A 173 -10.00 -18.76 -1.45
N GLU A 174 -9.81 -18.01 -0.36
CA GLU A 174 -10.52 -16.74 -0.13
C GLU A 174 -10.17 -15.70 -1.19
N LEU A 175 -8.89 -15.53 -1.51
CA LEU A 175 -8.45 -14.67 -2.62
C LEU A 175 -9.12 -15.05 -3.94
N GLY A 176 -9.18 -16.35 -4.26
CA GLY A 176 -9.85 -16.82 -5.47
C GLY A 176 -11.35 -16.49 -5.48
N ARG A 177 -12.02 -16.50 -4.33
CA ARG A 177 -13.42 -16.09 -4.18
C ARG A 177 -13.58 -14.59 -4.42
N MET A 178 -12.76 -13.76 -3.77
CA MET A 178 -12.79 -12.30 -3.87
C MET A 178 -12.49 -11.83 -5.29
N ILE A 179 -11.45 -12.38 -5.92
CA ILE A 179 -11.08 -12.04 -7.31
C ILE A 179 -12.23 -12.37 -8.28
N ARG A 180 -12.87 -13.54 -8.13
CA ARG A 180 -14.01 -13.91 -8.99
C ARG A 180 -15.23 -13.01 -8.77
N ALA A 181 -15.42 -12.48 -7.58
CA ALA A 181 -16.52 -11.57 -7.26
C ALA A 181 -16.33 -10.17 -7.86
N SER A 182 -15.08 -9.74 -8.10
CA SER A 182 -14.77 -8.41 -8.66
C SER A 182 -14.44 -8.51 -10.16
N PRO A 183 -15.20 -7.86 -11.06
CA PRO A 183 -14.90 -7.84 -12.49
C PRO A 183 -13.50 -7.31 -12.79
N VAL A 184 -13.09 -6.24 -12.11
CA VAL A 184 -11.78 -5.58 -12.30
C VAL A 184 -10.62 -6.52 -11.94
N TRP A 185 -10.71 -7.21 -10.81
CA TRP A 185 -9.66 -8.14 -10.39
C TRP A 185 -9.62 -9.40 -11.23
N ARG A 186 -10.77 -9.87 -11.70
CA ARG A 186 -10.86 -10.99 -12.64
C ARG A 186 -10.17 -10.67 -13.97
N GLU A 187 -10.46 -9.51 -14.56
CA GLU A 187 -9.81 -9.06 -15.79
C GLU A 187 -8.28 -9.00 -15.65
N ARG A 188 -7.78 -8.52 -14.50
CA ARG A 188 -6.35 -8.47 -14.20
C ARG A 188 -5.74 -9.86 -14.02
N GLU A 189 -6.42 -10.76 -13.31
CA GLU A 189 -5.98 -12.16 -13.13
C GLU A 189 -5.94 -12.87 -14.49
N ASP A 190 -6.98 -12.75 -15.30
CA ASP A 190 -7.08 -13.35 -16.64
C ASP A 190 -5.97 -12.85 -17.57
N LEU A 191 -5.68 -11.55 -17.52
CA LEU A 191 -4.60 -10.95 -18.30
C LEU A 191 -3.24 -11.50 -17.89
N LEU A 192 -2.97 -11.64 -16.60
CA LEU A 192 -1.72 -12.24 -16.12
C LEU A 192 -1.64 -13.73 -16.51
N GLN A 193 -2.74 -14.47 -16.43
CA GLN A 193 -2.80 -15.88 -16.81
C GLN A 193 -2.73 -16.10 -18.33
N SER A 194 -2.96 -15.08 -19.14
CA SER A 194 -2.75 -15.17 -20.60
C SER A 194 -1.28 -15.32 -20.98
N VAL A 195 -0.35 -15.00 -20.06
CA VAL A 195 1.09 -15.19 -20.27
C VAL A 195 1.45 -16.68 -20.07
N PRO A 196 2.06 -17.34 -21.06
CA PRO A 196 2.48 -18.74 -20.93
C PRO A 196 3.34 -18.98 -19.68
N GLY A 197 2.94 -19.96 -18.86
CA GLY A 197 3.63 -20.31 -17.60
C GLY A 197 3.14 -19.55 -16.35
N VAL A 198 2.24 -18.60 -16.51
CA VAL A 198 1.62 -17.89 -15.37
C VAL A 198 0.31 -18.58 -15.02
N GLY A 199 0.36 -19.46 -14.00
CA GLY A 199 -0.85 -20.07 -13.44
C GLY A 199 -1.52 -19.17 -12.36
N PRO A 200 -2.70 -19.57 -11.83
CA PRO A 200 -3.46 -18.77 -10.85
C PRO A 200 -2.64 -18.35 -9.62
N VAL A 201 -1.79 -19.24 -9.11
CA VAL A 201 -0.94 -18.94 -7.94
C VAL A 201 0.08 -17.85 -8.26
N VAL A 202 0.72 -17.92 -9.43
CA VAL A 202 1.70 -16.93 -9.88
C VAL A 202 0.99 -15.59 -10.18
N ALA A 203 -0.14 -15.61 -10.87
CA ALA A 203 -0.94 -14.42 -11.15
C ALA A 203 -1.33 -13.69 -9.84
N ARG A 204 -1.83 -14.40 -8.85
CA ARG A 204 -2.18 -13.84 -7.53
C ARG A 204 -0.98 -13.32 -6.76
N THR A 205 0.17 -13.98 -6.88
CA THR A 205 1.42 -13.48 -6.29
C THR A 205 1.85 -12.17 -6.94
N LEU A 206 1.79 -12.08 -8.27
CA LEU A 206 2.10 -10.85 -9.00
C LEU A 206 1.13 -9.71 -8.64
N LEU A 207 -0.17 -9.99 -8.54
CA LEU A 207 -1.17 -9.00 -8.07
C LEU A 207 -0.87 -8.51 -6.64
N ALA A 208 -0.33 -9.38 -5.78
CA ALA A 208 0.02 -9.03 -4.41
C ALA A 208 1.30 -8.19 -4.30
N GLU A 209 2.32 -8.52 -5.09
CA GLU A 209 3.67 -7.94 -4.96
C GLU A 209 3.90 -6.74 -5.87
N LEU A 210 3.13 -6.64 -6.95
CA LEU A 210 3.26 -5.61 -7.98
C LEU A 210 1.88 -4.97 -8.28
N PRO A 211 1.25 -4.28 -7.33
CA PRO A 211 -0.05 -3.65 -7.54
C PRO A 211 -0.06 -2.65 -8.70
N GLU A 212 1.12 -2.12 -9.06
CA GLU A 212 1.29 -1.22 -10.19
C GLU A 212 1.01 -1.90 -11.55
N LEU A 213 1.29 -3.19 -11.70
CA LEU A 213 1.01 -3.93 -12.94
C LEU A 213 -0.48 -3.93 -13.27
N GLY A 214 -1.34 -3.92 -12.24
CA GLY A 214 -2.79 -3.84 -12.44
C GLY A 214 -3.29 -2.45 -12.85
N SER A 215 -2.58 -1.38 -12.54
CA SER A 215 -3.00 0.00 -12.83
C SER A 215 -2.44 0.56 -14.14
N SER A 216 -1.29 0.08 -14.62
CA SER A 216 -0.66 0.53 -15.87
C SER A 216 -1.25 -0.10 -17.13
N ILE A 217 -1.91 -1.25 -17.01
CA ILE A 217 -2.46 -2.01 -18.14
C ILE A 217 -3.78 -1.39 -18.65
N GLY A 218 -4.61 -0.84 -17.75
CA GLY A 218 -5.84 -0.14 -18.13
C GLY A 218 -5.64 1.18 -18.87
N ALA A 219 -4.45 1.78 -18.80
CA ALA A 219 -4.15 3.04 -19.47
C ALA A 219 -3.73 2.89 -20.94
N ARG A 220 -3.25 1.70 -21.35
CA ARG A 220 -2.78 1.46 -22.73
C ARG A 220 -3.86 0.95 -23.70
N SER A 221 -4.97 0.40 -23.20
CA SER A 221 -6.02 -0.14 -24.08
C SER A 221 -6.95 0.93 -24.70
N ARG A 222 -6.80 2.22 -24.33
CA ARG A 222 -7.61 3.31 -24.90
C ARG A 222 -6.88 4.17 -25.95
N SER A 223 -5.63 3.88 -26.28
CA SER A 223 -4.86 4.70 -27.24
C SER A 223 -4.45 3.99 -28.53
N SER A 224 -4.98 2.81 -28.83
CA SER A 224 -4.62 2.08 -30.06
C SER A 224 -5.73 2.06 -31.12
N SER A 225 -6.34 3.23 -31.39
CA SER A 225 -7.17 3.40 -32.59
C SER A 225 -6.86 4.72 -33.26
N ALA A 226 -5.68 4.81 -33.90
CA ALA A 226 -5.42 5.73 -35.01
C ALA A 226 -4.00 5.50 -35.56
N TRP A 227 -3.84 4.57 -36.47
CA TRP A 227 -2.83 4.66 -37.51
C TRP A 227 -3.55 5.05 -38.80
N PRO A 228 -3.29 6.20 -39.44
CA PRO A 228 -3.71 6.45 -40.81
C PRO A 228 -2.76 5.74 -41.76
N HIS A 229 -3.34 5.20 -42.83
CA HIS A 229 -2.68 4.65 -43.99
C HIS A 229 -1.86 5.71 -44.74
#